data_3500878b5cf81346505586b613775ff3
#
_entry.id   3500878b5cf81346505586b613775ff3
#
_cell.length_a   1.000
_cell.length_b   1.000
_cell.length_c   1.000
_cell.angle_alpha   90.00
_cell.angle_beta   90.00
_cell.angle_gamma   90.00
#
_symmetry.space_group_name_H-M   'P 1'
#
loop_
_entity.id
_entity.type
_entity.pdbx_description
1 polymer ?
#
loop_
_entity_poly.entity_id
_entity_poly.type
_entity_poly.pdbx_seq_one_letter_code
_entity_poly.pdbx_strand_id
1 'polypeptide(L)'
;MSIEVRNLVKKFDDKVVINDISFKVADGEILAIVGFSGSGKSTVLKLICGLIPFDSGEIITSEGDIAMVFQYSALFDSLTVAENIAFALNERKDLRKLYTPEQIKQIVSEKLELVGLKGIENKYPSELSGGMQKRVSFARAIVTKPNTILYDEPTAGLDPMSSTLIEDYIVTLKREINAASIVVTHQMSTITRTAD
;
A
#
# COMPACT_ATOMS: atom_id res chain seq x y z
N MET A 1 0.85 18.17 -5.20
CA MET A 1 2.18 17.66 -4.78
C MET A 1 1.93 16.73 -3.62
N SER A 2 2.02 15.43 -3.83
CA SER A 2 1.58 14.49 -2.81
C SER A 2 2.66 14.04 -1.84
N ILE A 3 3.92 13.87 -2.29
CA ILE A 3 5.03 13.47 -1.41
C ILE A 3 6.26 14.29 -1.80
N GLU A 4 6.92 14.88 -0.84
CA GLU A 4 8.27 15.45 -0.99
C GLU A 4 9.13 15.00 0.19
N VAL A 5 10.26 14.40 -0.13
CA VAL A 5 11.29 13.97 0.83
C VAL A 5 12.52 14.84 0.60
N ARG A 6 13.07 15.42 1.66
CA ARG A 6 14.24 16.32 1.61
C ARG A 6 15.29 15.89 2.62
N ASN A 7 16.48 15.63 2.13
CA ASN A 7 17.69 15.33 2.93
C ASN A 7 17.44 14.32 4.05
N LEU A 8 16.66 13.27 3.74
CA LEU A 8 16.21 12.28 4.72
C LEU A 8 17.37 11.39 5.15
N VAL A 9 17.56 11.29 6.45
CA VAL A 9 18.57 10.42 7.07
C VAL A 9 17.94 9.51 8.10
N LYS A 10 18.33 8.22 8.09
CA LYS A 10 17.97 7.25 9.11
C LYS A 10 19.16 6.38 9.50
N LYS A 11 19.39 6.32 10.79
CA LYS A 11 20.36 5.42 11.41
C LYS A 11 19.65 4.39 12.29
N PHE A 12 20.24 3.23 12.38
CA PHE A 12 19.90 2.21 13.38
C PHE A 12 21.21 1.89 14.10
N ASP A 13 21.28 2.19 15.39
CA ASP A 13 22.50 2.20 16.17
C ASP A 13 23.59 3.01 15.45
N ASP A 14 24.73 2.43 15.15
CA ASP A 14 25.85 3.09 14.46
C ASP A 14 25.80 2.98 12.94
N LYS A 15 24.79 2.30 12.39
CA LYS A 15 24.66 2.07 10.95
C LYS A 15 23.73 3.08 10.28
N VAL A 16 24.27 3.88 9.35
CA VAL A 16 23.45 4.72 8.46
C VAL A 16 22.79 3.81 7.42
N VAL A 17 21.46 3.77 7.42
CA VAL A 17 20.65 2.98 6.47
C VAL A 17 20.09 3.85 5.35
N ILE A 18 19.65 5.05 5.67
CA ILE A 18 19.23 6.07 4.70
C ILE A 18 20.20 7.25 4.88
N ASN A 19 20.81 7.68 3.78
CA ASN A 19 21.83 8.73 3.81
C ASN A 19 21.50 9.82 2.80
N ASP A 20 20.93 10.90 3.29
CA ASP A 20 20.69 12.16 2.56
C ASP A 20 19.92 11.95 1.23
N ILE A 21 18.73 11.31 1.27
CA ILE A 21 17.92 11.13 0.09
C ILE A 21 16.89 12.25 -0.05
N SER A 22 16.66 12.67 -1.30
CA SER A 22 15.64 13.67 -1.64
C SER A 22 14.94 13.27 -2.93
N PHE A 23 13.61 13.35 -2.94
CA PHE A 23 12.79 13.09 -4.14
C PHE A 23 11.38 13.67 -3.96
N LYS A 24 10.64 13.73 -5.08
CA LYS A 24 9.22 14.15 -5.10
C LYS A 24 8.40 13.16 -5.91
N VAL A 25 7.14 13.02 -5.55
CA VAL A 25 6.15 12.23 -6.27
C VAL A 25 4.90 13.09 -6.41
N ALA A 26 4.45 13.28 -7.64
CA ALA A 26 3.23 14.05 -7.92
C ALA A 26 1.97 13.20 -7.73
N ASP A 27 0.80 13.87 -7.70
CA ASP A 27 -0.47 13.18 -7.73
C ASP A 27 -0.58 12.38 -9.04
N GLY A 28 -1.02 11.12 -8.95
CA GLY A 28 -1.12 10.21 -10.08
C GLY A 28 0.23 9.72 -10.65
N GLU A 29 1.35 9.97 -9.99
CA GLU A 29 2.67 9.44 -10.35
C GLU A 29 3.01 8.19 -9.55
N ILE A 30 3.71 7.24 -10.18
CA ILE A 30 4.28 6.07 -9.52
C ILE A 30 5.80 6.14 -9.57
N LEU A 31 6.43 6.39 -8.44
CA LEU A 31 7.88 6.33 -8.28
C LEU A 31 8.32 4.92 -7.89
N ALA A 32 9.23 4.31 -8.63
CA ALA A 32 9.86 3.05 -8.23
C ALA A 32 11.18 3.28 -7.49
N ILE A 33 11.32 2.67 -6.31
CA ILE A 33 12.58 2.61 -5.56
C ILE A 33 13.15 1.20 -5.71
N VAL A 34 14.35 1.13 -6.30
CA VAL A 34 15.00 -0.13 -6.68
C VAL A 34 16.28 -0.32 -5.90
N GLY A 35 16.64 -1.55 -5.62
CA GLY A 35 17.90 -1.88 -4.95
C GLY A 35 17.93 -3.29 -4.40
N PHE A 36 19.10 -3.73 -3.94
CA PHE A 36 19.29 -5.05 -3.34
C PHE A 36 18.49 -5.22 -2.05
N SER A 37 18.24 -6.49 -1.66
CA SER A 37 17.66 -6.79 -0.36
C SER A 37 18.52 -6.18 0.76
N GLY A 38 17.88 -5.58 1.76
CA GLY A 38 18.57 -4.92 2.87
C GLY A 38 19.16 -3.53 2.58
N SER A 39 18.93 -2.93 1.40
CA SER A 39 19.38 -1.58 1.06
C SER A 39 18.58 -0.43 1.69
N GLY A 40 17.57 -0.73 2.50
CA GLY A 40 16.78 0.31 3.18
C GLY A 40 15.48 0.71 2.47
N LYS A 41 15.10 0.07 1.37
CA LYS A 41 13.88 0.41 0.60
C LYS A 41 12.60 0.42 1.45
N SER A 42 12.31 -0.67 2.14
CA SER A 42 11.15 -0.76 3.05
C SER A 42 11.25 0.23 4.22
N THR A 43 12.47 0.62 4.60
CA THR A 43 12.72 1.65 5.62
C THR A 43 12.20 3.01 5.13
N VAL A 44 12.46 3.37 3.87
CA VAL A 44 11.94 4.62 3.28
C VAL A 44 10.42 4.67 3.36
N LEU A 45 9.73 3.59 2.99
CA LEU A 45 8.27 3.53 3.08
C LEU A 45 7.77 3.70 4.52
N LYS A 46 8.42 3.01 5.48
CA LYS A 46 8.07 3.11 6.91
C LYS A 46 8.31 4.49 7.49
N LEU A 47 9.30 5.23 7.00
CA LEU A 47 9.55 6.63 7.38
C LEU A 47 8.44 7.53 6.83
N ILE A 48 8.05 7.36 5.54
CA ILE A 48 7.02 8.18 4.90
C ILE A 48 5.65 8.00 5.58
N CYS A 49 5.28 6.77 5.94
CA CYS A 49 4.00 6.52 6.63
C CYS A 49 4.06 6.72 8.17
N GLY A 50 5.19 7.20 8.70
CA GLY A 50 5.33 7.50 10.12
C GLY A 50 5.40 6.29 11.05
N LEU A 51 5.61 5.08 10.53
CA LEU A 51 5.76 3.86 11.34
C LEU A 51 7.06 3.85 12.17
N ILE A 52 8.08 4.54 11.66
CA ILE A 52 9.35 4.75 12.39
C ILE A 52 9.77 6.21 12.25
N PRO A 53 10.42 6.82 13.24
CA PRO A 53 10.94 8.19 13.16
C PRO A 53 12.22 8.23 12.30
N PHE A 54 12.44 9.36 11.62
CA PHE A 54 13.71 9.69 10.95
C PHE A 54 14.63 10.48 11.90
N ASP A 55 15.93 10.53 11.60
CA ASP A 55 16.90 11.22 12.44
C ASP A 55 17.14 12.65 11.99
N SER A 56 17.08 12.92 10.68
CA SER A 56 17.10 14.28 10.12
C SER A 56 16.46 14.30 8.73
N GLY A 57 16.20 15.52 8.24
CA GLY A 57 15.51 15.76 6.98
C GLY A 57 14.05 16.16 7.19
N GLU A 58 13.27 16.09 6.11
CA GLU A 58 11.87 16.49 6.11
C GLU A 58 11.06 15.56 5.20
N ILE A 59 9.85 15.20 5.62
CA ILE A 59 8.86 14.51 4.81
C ILE A 59 7.59 15.37 4.80
N ILE A 60 7.20 15.82 3.61
CA ILE A 60 6.01 16.62 3.38
C ILE A 60 5.04 15.75 2.56
N THR A 61 3.84 15.56 3.07
CA THR A 61 2.75 14.87 2.36
C THR A 61 1.58 15.82 2.19
N SER A 62 0.81 15.68 1.10
CA SER A 62 -0.47 16.38 1.01
C SER A 62 -1.42 15.89 2.11
N GLU A 63 -2.38 16.73 2.46
CA GLU A 63 -3.47 16.33 3.38
C GLU A 63 -4.19 15.11 2.82
N GLY A 64 -4.45 14.14 3.69
CA GLY A 64 -5.16 12.91 3.38
C GLY A 64 -4.49 11.66 3.93
N ASP A 65 -5.04 10.53 3.55
CA ASP A 65 -4.60 9.24 4.06
C ASP A 65 -3.39 8.70 3.29
N ILE A 66 -2.49 8.08 4.03
CA ILE A 66 -1.40 7.26 3.48
C ILE A 66 -1.77 5.79 3.73
N ALA A 67 -1.88 5.01 2.68
CA ALA A 67 -2.07 3.56 2.77
C ALA A 67 -0.77 2.82 2.46
N MET A 68 -0.56 1.69 3.12
CA MET A 68 0.59 0.83 2.87
C MET A 68 0.15 -0.60 2.58
N VAL A 69 0.64 -1.13 1.47
CA VAL A 69 0.55 -2.55 1.09
C VAL A 69 1.86 -3.20 1.43
N PHE A 70 1.85 -4.10 2.40
CA PHE A 70 3.05 -4.77 2.90
C PHE A 70 3.46 -5.96 2.04
N GLN A 71 4.73 -6.33 2.10
CA GLN A 71 5.30 -7.51 1.43
C GLN A 71 4.52 -8.79 1.78
N TYR A 72 4.13 -8.97 3.03
CA TYR A 72 3.14 -9.96 3.47
C TYR A 72 1.80 -9.27 3.58
N SER A 73 0.70 -9.99 3.35
CA SER A 73 -0.65 -9.40 3.30
C SER A 73 -1.04 -8.64 4.56
N ALA A 74 -0.42 -8.95 5.69
CA ALA A 74 -0.68 -8.36 7.01
C ALA A 74 -2.17 -8.30 7.37
N LEU A 75 -2.95 -9.28 6.92
CA LEU A 75 -4.36 -9.41 7.29
C LEU A 75 -4.49 -9.87 8.73
N PHE A 76 -5.57 -9.47 9.38
CA PHE A 76 -5.93 -9.96 10.70
C PHE A 76 -6.55 -11.34 10.55
N ASP A 77 -5.90 -12.38 11.03
CA ASP A 77 -6.34 -13.78 10.88
C ASP A 77 -7.66 -14.09 11.60
N SER A 78 -7.97 -13.34 12.65
CA SER A 78 -9.22 -13.44 13.42
C SER A 78 -10.41 -12.73 12.79
N LEU A 79 -10.21 -11.98 11.73
CA LEU A 79 -11.25 -11.23 11.03
C LEU A 79 -11.54 -11.87 9.66
N THR A 80 -12.79 -11.83 9.24
CA THR A 80 -13.19 -12.18 7.90
C THR A 80 -12.58 -11.22 6.85
N VAL A 81 -12.67 -11.56 5.58
CA VAL A 81 -12.26 -10.69 4.46
C VAL A 81 -12.99 -9.36 4.52
N ALA A 82 -14.31 -9.38 4.72
CA ALA A 82 -15.09 -8.15 4.83
C ALA A 82 -14.67 -7.28 6.01
N GLU A 83 -14.44 -7.86 7.17
CA GLU A 83 -13.98 -7.15 8.36
C GLU A 83 -12.57 -6.59 8.20
N ASN A 84 -11.67 -7.32 7.55
CA ASN A 84 -10.34 -6.84 7.20
C ASN A 84 -10.39 -5.60 6.32
N ILE A 85 -11.21 -5.60 5.27
CA ILE A 85 -11.35 -4.46 4.35
C ILE A 85 -12.04 -3.29 5.06
N ALA A 86 -13.11 -3.56 5.81
CA ALA A 86 -13.89 -2.54 6.52
C ALA A 86 -13.17 -1.98 7.77
N PHE A 87 -12.04 -2.56 8.19
CA PHE A 87 -11.40 -2.26 9.46
C PHE A 87 -11.21 -0.75 9.70
N ALA A 88 -10.61 -0.05 8.73
CA ALA A 88 -10.37 1.38 8.86
C ALA A 88 -11.67 2.20 8.91
N LEU A 89 -12.73 1.79 8.19
CA LEU A 89 -14.03 2.47 8.19
C LEU A 89 -14.74 2.31 9.53
N ASN A 90 -14.52 1.19 10.22
CA ASN A 90 -15.17 0.89 11.50
C ASN A 90 -14.43 1.48 12.71
N GLU A 91 -13.08 1.50 12.67
CA GLU A 91 -12.26 1.85 13.83
C GLU A 91 -11.86 3.34 13.86
N ARG A 92 -11.73 3.98 12.71
CA ARG A 92 -11.37 5.39 12.64
C ARG A 92 -12.57 6.28 13.02
N LYS A 93 -12.40 7.12 14.04
CA LYS A 93 -13.44 7.99 14.60
C LYS A 93 -14.04 8.97 13.59
N ASP A 94 -13.23 9.45 12.66
CA ASP A 94 -13.62 10.36 11.59
C ASP A 94 -14.44 9.64 10.49
N LEU A 95 -14.15 8.38 10.18
CA LEU A 95 -14.81 7.61 9.13
C LEU A 95 -16.06 6.88 9.64
N ARG A 96 -16.04 6.35 10.85
CA ARG A 96 -17.12 5.55 11.45
C ARG A 96 -18.48 6.24 11.44
N LYS A 97 -18.51 7.57 11.47
CA LYS A 97 -19.75 8.37 11.49
C LYS A 97 -20.26 8.71 10.08
N LEU A 98 -19.46 8.45 9.04
CA LEU A 98 -19.78 8.84 7.66
C LEU A 98 -20.61 7.79 6.91
N TYR A 99 -20.56 6.53 7.35
CA TYR A 99 -21.15 5.41 6.62
C TYR A 99 -22.06 4.58 7.50
N THR A 100 -23.21 4.17 6.94
CA THR A 100 -24.07 3.15 7.57
C THR A 100 -23.47 1.76 7.37
N PRO A 101 -23.87 0.75 8.18
CA PRO A 101 -23.44 -0.63 7.99
C PRO A 101 -23.70 -1.18 6.56
N GLU A 102 -24.82 -0.79 5.94
CA GLU A 102 -25.20 -1.16 4.59
C GLU A 102 -24.24 -0.54 3.55
N GLN A 103 -23.90 0.74 3.73
CA GLN A 103 -22.91 1.42 2.88
C GLN A 103 -21.52 0.80 3.00
N ILE A 104 -21.10 0.41 4.21
CA ILE A 104 -19.82 -0.29 4.42
C ILE A 104 -19.81 -1.64 3.68
N LYS A 105 -20.89 -2.42 3.77
CA LYS A 105 -21.01 -3.69 3.02
C LYS A 105 -20.90 -3.47 1.51
N GLN A 106 -21.55 -2.44 0.99
CA GLN A 106 -21.48 -2.09 -0.43
C GLN A 106 -20.06 -1.70 -0.84
N ILE A 107 -19.40 -0.82 -0.07
CA ILE A 107 -18.01 -0.40 -0.31
C ILE A 107 -17.07 -1.62 -0.32
N VAL A 108 -17.21 -2.53 0.63
CA VAL A 108 -16.41 -3.76 0.70
C VAL A 108 -16.60 -4.62 -0.54
N SER A 109 -17.86 -4.83 -0.97
CA SER A 109 -18.19 -5.60 -2.17
C SER A 109 -17.59 -4.97 -3.44
N GLU A 110 -17.69 -3.66 -3.60
CA GLU A 110 -17.09 -2.91 -4.71
C GLU A 110 -15.55 -3.06 -4.72
N LYS A 111 -14.89 -2.99 -3.55
CA LYS A 111 -13.44 -3.16 -3.46
C LYS A 111 -13.00 -4.59 -3.74
N LEU A 112 -13.77 -5.59 -3.32
CA LEU A 112 -13.52 -6.98 -3.67
C LEU A 112 -13.72 -7.25 -5.17
N GLU A 113 -14.74 -6.67 -5.78
CA GLU A 113 -14.97 -6.78 -7.23
C GLU A 113 -13.82 -6.15 -8.02
N LEU A 114 -13.31 -4.99 -7.59
CA LEU A 114 -12.16 -4.30 -8.20
C LEU A 114 -10.91 -5.18 -8.23
N VAL A 115 -10.68 -5.99 -7.19
CA VAL A 115 -9.54 -6.92 -7.12
C VAL A 115 -9.89 -8.35 -7.59
N GLY A 116 -11.04 -8.54 -8.25
CA GLY A 116 -11.47 -9.82 -8.83
C GLY A 116 -11.74 -10.92 -7.79
N LEU A 117 -12.28 -10.56 -6.62
CA LEU A 117 -12.52 -11.48 -5.50
C LEU A 117 -13.96 -11.40 -4.98
N LYS A 118 -14.94 -11.44 -5.88
CA LYS A 118 -16.35 -11.40 -5.51
C LYS A 118 -16.80 -12.69 -4.76
N GLY A 119 -17.61 -12.54 -3.72
CA GLY A 119 -18.28 -13.67 -3.03
C GLY A 119 -17.42 -14.36 -1.97
N ILE A 120 -16.34 -13.71 -1.51
CA ILE A 120 -15.47 -14.27 -0.45
C ILE A 120 -15.53 -13.46 0.86
N GLU A 121 -16.51 -12.59 1.00
CA GLU A 121 -16.65 -11.63 2.11
C GLU A 121 -16.56 -12.30 3.48
N ASN A 122 -17.15 -13.49 3.62
CA ASN A 122 -17.24 -14.24 4.87
C ASN A 122 -16.08 -15.22 5.13
N LYS A 123 -15.14 -15.34 4.20
CA LYS A 123 -13.95 -16.20 4.38
C LYS A 123 -12.94 -15.55 5.32
N TYR A 124 -12.15 -16.40 5.97
CA TYR A 124 -11.00 -16.00 6.75
C TYR A 124 -9.71 -16.02 5.91
N PRO A 125 -8.68 -15.26 6.28
CA PRO A 125 -7.38 -15.27 5.58
C PRO A 125 -6.78 -16.65 5.39
N SER A 126 -6.96 -17.56 6.37
CA SER A 126 -6.47 -18.94 6.30
C SER A 126 -7.11 -19.80 5.19
N GLU A 127 -8.27 -19.38 4.66
CA GLU A 127 -8.99 -20.07 3.57
C GLU A 127 -8.58 -19.54 2.19
N LEU A 128 -7.65 -18.57 2.12
CA LEU A 128 -7.25 -17.89 0.90
C LEU A 128 -5.86 -18.31 0.45
N SER A 129 -5.63 -18.39 -0.86
CA SER A 129 -4.28 -18.50 -1.41
C SER A 129 -3.48 -17.21 -1.15
N GLY A 130 -2.15 -17.29 -1.18
CA GLY A 130 -1.29 -16.11 -0.97
C GLY A 130 -1.60 -14.96 -1.92
N GLY A 131 -1.89 -15.26 -3.19
CA GLY A 131 -2.31 -14.26 -4.17
C GLY A 131 -3.68 -13.63 -3.85
N MET A 132 -4.63 -14.41 -3.31
CA MET A 132 -5.91 -13.87 -2.84
C MET A 132 -5.72 -12.99 -1.62
N GLN A 133 -4.90 -13.40 -0.64
CA GLN A 133 -4.60 -12.59 0.54
C GLN A 133 -3.98 -11.24 0.15
N LYS A 134 -3.04 -11.22 -0.81
CA LYS A 134 -2.47 -9.98 -1.33
C LYS A 134 -3.55 -9.08 -1.95
N ARG A 135 -4.42 -9.62 -2.78
CA ARG A 135 -5.53 -8.86 -3.39
C ARG A 135 -6.50 -8.29 -2.33
N VAL A 136 -6.81 -9.03 -1.28
CA VAL A 136 -7.57 -8.51 -0.13
C VAL A 136 -6.82 -7.39 0.58
N SER A 137 -5.50 -7.50 0.75
CA SER A 137 -4.66 -6.43 1.31
C SER A 137 -4.70 -5.15 0.47
N PHE A 138 -4.72 -5.27 -0.86
CA PHE A 138 -4.93 -4.13 -1.76
C PHE A 138 -6.32 -3.50 -1.55
N ALA A 139 -7.39 -4.31 -1.54
CA ALA A 139 -8.75 -3.82 -1.30
C ALA A 139 -8.87 -3.07 0.03
N ARG A 140 -8.22 -3.60 1.09
CA ARG A 140 -8.14 -2.95 2.41
C ARG A 140 -7.39 -1.61 2.35
N ALA A 141 -6.28 -1.55 1.62
CA ALA A 141 -5.47 -0.33 1.53
C ALA A 141 -6.23 0.84 0.87
N ILE A 142 -7.09 0.55 -0.11
CA ILE A 142 -7.79 1.57 -0.89
C ILE A 142 -9.20 1.91 -0.41
N VAL A 143 -9.67 1.27 0.66
CA VAL A 143 -11.06 1.45 1.14
C VAL A 143 -11.31 2.88 1.62
N THR A 144 -10.29 3.56 2.15
CA THR A 144 -10.36 4.95 2.61
C THR A 144 -10.12 5.98 1.51
N LYS A 145 -9.90 5.56 0.26
CA LYS A 145 -9.51 6.42 -0.88
C LYS A 145 -8.29 7.28 -0.55
N PRO A 146 -7.14 6.68 -0.24
CA PRO A 146 -5.96 7.39 0.20
C PRO A 146 -5.38 8.29 -0.91
N ASN A 147 -4.74 9.39 -0.51
CA ASN A 147 -4.00 10.29 -1.42
C ASN A 147 -2.61 9.75 -1.76
N THR A 148 -2.10 8.84 -0.93
CA THR A 148 -0.79 8.22 -1.10
C THR A 148 -0.88 6.72 -0.88
N ILE A 149 -0.27 5.93 -1.78
CA ILE A 149 -0.19 4.48 -1.63
C ILE A 149 1.27 4.02 -1.71
N LEU A 150 1.70 3.30 -0.69
CA LEU A 150 3.05 2.76 -0.57
C LEU A 150 3.00 1.24 -0.76
N TYR A 151 3.74 0.72 -1.73
CA TYR A 151 3.78 -0.71 -2.05
C TYR A 151 5.16 -1.28 -1.70
N ASP A 152 5.22 -2.16 -0.71
CA ASP A 152 6.45 -2.83 -0.30
C ASP A 152 6.50 -4.24 -0.90
N GLU A 153 7.34 -4.44 -1.93
CA GLU A 153 7.52 -5.70 -2.66
C GLU A 153 6.18 -6.39 -3.02
N PRO A 154 5.28 -5.70 -3.75
CA PRO A 154 3.89 -6.14 -3.92
C PRO A 154 3.74 -7.47 -4.65
N THR A 155 4.71 -7.84 -5.50
CA THR A 155 4.70 -9.07 -6.31
C THR A 155 5.60 -10.18 -5.74
N ALA A 156 6.33 -9.92 -4.64
CA ALA A 156 7.25 -10.90 -4.06
C ALA A 156 6.54 -12.19 -3.64
N GLY A 157 7.11 -13.34 -4.04
CA GLY A 157 6.59 -14.67 -3.69
C GLY A 157 5.34 -15.10 -4.45
N LEU A 158 4.93 -14.36 -5.49
CA LEU A 158 3.85 -14.74 -6.38
C LEU A 158 4.36 -15.40 -7.66
N ASP A 159 3.53 -16.25 -8.24
CA ASP A 159 3.75 -16.77 -9.59
C ASP A 159 3.62 -15.63 -10.65
N PRO A 160 4.14 -15.81 -11.87
CA PRO A 160 4.12 -14.76 -12.90
C PRO A 160 2.73 -14.24 -13.25
N MET A 161 1.71 -15.11 -13.28
CA MET A 161 0.34 -14.66 -13.60
C MET A 161 -0.25 -13.80 -12.47
N SER A 162 -0.08 -14.23 -11.23
CA SER A 162 -0.51 -13.47 -10.04
C SER A 162 0.25 -12.14 -9.93
N SER A 163 1.55 -12.11 -10.27
CA SER A 163 2.36 -10.89 -10.29
C SER A 163 1.81 -9.89 -11.31
N THR A 164 1.53 -10.34 -12.54
CA THR A 164 0.94 -9.50 -13.59
C THR A 164 -0.41 -8.92 -13.15
N LEU A 165 -1.27 -9.71 -12.51
CA LEU A 165 -2.54 -9.21 -11.99
C LEU A 165 -2.34 -8.09 -10.93
N ILE A 166 -1.39 -8.25 -10.02
CA ILE A 166 -1.07 -7.22 -9.02
C ILE A 166 -0.56 -5.94 -9.69
N GLU A 167 0.33 -6.07 -10.69
CA GLU A 167 0.84 -4.94 -11.47
C GLU A 167 -0.29 -4.20 -12.18
N ASP A 168 -1.23 -4.92 -12.81
CA ASP A 168 -2.41 -4.35 -13.46
C ASP A 168 -3.32 -3.61 -12.45
N TYR A 169 -3.46 -4.12 -11.22
CA TYR A 169 -4.19 -3.42 -10.17
C TYR A 169 -3.49 -2.13 -9.73
N ILE A 170 -2.17 -2.12 -9.59
CA ILE A 170 -1.41 -0.89 -9.28
C ILE A 170 -1.69 0.19 -10.34
N VAL A 171 -1.60 -0.17 -11.62
CA VAL A 171 -1.87 0.75 -12.74
C VAL A 171 -3.33 1.20 -12.77
N THR A 172 -4.27 0.30 -12.51
CA THR A 172 -5.70 0.63 -12.46
C THR A 172 -5.99 1.60 -11.32
N LEU A 173 -5.47 1.35 -10.13
CA LEU A 173 -5.63 2.21 -8.95
C LEU A 173 -5.04 3.60 -9.16
N LYS A 174 -3.87 3.70 -9.82
CA LYS A 174 -3.30 4.99 -10.24
C LYS A 174 -4.33 5.82 -11.02
N ARG A 175 -4.99 5.21 -12.00
CA ARG A 175 -5.97 5.90 -12.86
C ARG A 175 -7.25 6.27 -12.13
N GLU A 176 -7.74 5.40 -11.25
CA GLU A 176 -9.03 5.58 -10.57
C GLU A 176 -8.95 6.54 -9.38
N ILE A 177 -7.87 6.47 -8.59
CA ILE A 177 -7.74 7.21 -7.33
C ILE A 177 -6.90 8.47 -7.52
N ASN A 178 -6.05 8.53 -8.55
CA ASN A 178 -5.08 9.61 -8.79
C ASN A 178 -4.14 9.85 -7.58
N ALA A 179 -3.87 8.79 -6.80
CA ALA A 179 -2.97 8.85 -5.67
C ALA A 179 -1.51 8.87 -6.11
N ALA A 180 -0.67 9.61 -5.39
CA ALA A 180 0.77 9.44 -5.52
C ALA A 180 1.17 8.07 -4.99
N SER A 181 2.03 7.37 -5.71
CA SER A 181 2.40 6.01 -5.34
C SER A 181 3.91 5.83 -5.30
N ILE A 182 4.38 5.03 -4.34
CA ILE A 182 5.78 4.58 -4.30
C ILE A 182 5.78 3.05 -4.29
N VAL A 183 6.46 2.45 -5.25
CA VAL A 183 6.65 1.00 -5.36
C VAL A 183 8.10 0.67 -5.02
N VAL A 184 8.29 -0.11 -3.99
CA VAL A 184 9.60 -0.68 -3.65
C VAL A 184 9.65 -2.10 -4.19
N THR A 185 10.61 -2.40 -5.04
CA THR A 185 10.78 -3.74 -5.60
C THR A 185 12.20 -3.98 -6.11
N HIS A 186 12.55 -5.25 -6.26
CA HIS A 186 13.76 -5.69 -6.96
C HIS A 186 13.41 -6.37 -8.30
N GLN A 187 12.12 -6.47 -8.67
CA GLN A 187 11.64 -7.12 -9.88
C GLN A 187 11.52 -6.10 -11.02
N MET A 188 12.30 -6.31 -12.10
CA MET A 188 12.31 -5.42 -13.27
C MET A 188 10.97 -5.40 -14.01
N SER A 189 10.22 -6.52 -14.02
CA SER A 189 8.87 -6.57 -14.62
C SER A 189 7.93 -5.56 -13.95
N THR A 190 7.90 -5.55 -12.62
CA THR A 190 7.04 -4.64 -11.86
C THR A 190 7.39 -3.18 -12.14
N ILE A 191 8.70 -2.85 -12.23
CA ILE A 191 9.14 -1.49 -12.55
C ILE A 191 8.64 -1.07 -13.93
N THR A 192 8.95 -1.89 -14.95
CA THR A 192 8.63 -1.58 -16.35
C THR A 192 7.12 -1.43 -16.59
N ARG A 193 6.28 -2.15 -15.83
CA ARG A 193 4.82 -2.12 -15.99
C ARG A 193 4.14 -1.03 -15.18
N THR A 194 4.69 -0.63 -14.04
CA THR A 194 3.99 0.23 -13.08
C THR A 194 4.57 1.63 -12.95
N ALA A 195 5.88 1.82 -13.05
CA ALA A 195 6.53 3.12 -12.85
C ALA A 195 6.38 4.06 -14.06
N ASP A 196 6.39 5.37 -13.77
CA ASP A 196 6.39 6.44 -14.78
C ASP A 196 7.80 6.76 -15.28
#